data_5bdd65d09aa589e885aad5c82573b4d8
#
_entry.id   5bdd65d09aa589e885aad5c82573b4d8
#
_cell.length_a   1.000
_cell.length_b   1.000
_cell.length_c   1.000
_cell.angle_alpha   90.00
_cell.angle_beta   90.00
_cell.angle_gamma   90.00
#
_symmetry.space_group_name_H-M   'P 1'
#
loop_
_entity.id
_entity.type
_entity.pdbx_description
1 polymer ?
#
loop_
_entity_poly.entity_id
_entity_poly.type
_entity_poly.pdbx_seq_one_letter_code
_entity_poly.pdbx_strand_id
1 'polypeptide(L)'
;SWKNAWKKPPVLFCESSVVGGAIPKEYIPAVGEGIEEATKAGILAGFPVVGVHATVYDGSYHEVDSSEMAFHIAGSMCFKEAMAKAAPVLLEPIMKVEVTMPEEYMGDVIGDVNSRRGRIEGMDDLGGGKIVHAYVPLAEMFGYSTDLRSKTQGRGNYSMFFDRYEPVPKNVQDKVLANHAK
;
A
#
# COMPACT_ATOMS: atom_id res chain seq x y z
N SER A 1 13.88 -14.09 -0.54
CA SER A 1 14.02 -14.27 -1.98
C SER A 1 13.25 -13.18 -2.69
N TRP A 2 13.93 -12.28 -3.36
CA TRP A 2 13.46 -11.06 -4.05
C TRP A 2 12.45 -11.30 -5.18
N LYS A 3 12.32 -12.53 -5.64
CA LYS A 3 11.43 -12.91 -6.74
C LYS A 3 9.93 -12.84 -6.43
N ASN A 4 9.55 -12.59 -5.19
CA ASN A 4 8.14 -12.53 -4.77
C ASN A 4 7.67 -11.12 -4.32
N ALA A 5 8.51 -10.11 -4.39
CA ALA A 5 8.15 -8.74 -4.00
C ALA A 5 7.09 -8.11 -4.90
N TRP A 6 6.84 -8.66 -6.08
CA TRP A 6 5.80 -8.24 -7.03
C TRP A 6 4.44 -8.89 -6.79
N LYS A 7 4.37 -9.93 -5.96
CA LYS A 7 3.09 -10.42 -5.49
C LYS A 7 2.57 -9.38 -4.51
N LYS A 8 1.39 -8.85 -4.81
CA LYS A 8 0.60 -8.07 -3.84
C LYS A 8 0.79 -8.72 -2.47
N PRO A 9 1.18 -7.97 -1.41
CA PRO A 9 1.20 -8.55 -0.08
C PRO A 9 -0.13 -9.28 0.10
N PRO A 10 -0.16 -10.45 0.75
CA PRO A 10 -1.42 -11.15 0.96
C PRO A 10 -2.38 -10.15 1.58
N VAL A 11 -3.46 -9.87 0.87
CA VAL A 11 -4.44 -8.86 1.27
C VAL A 11 -5.00 -9.25 2.62
N LEU A 12 -5.25 -10.54 2.78
CA LEU A 12 -5.87 -11.12 3.96
C LEU A 12 -5.29 -12.53 4.19
N PHE A 13 -4.93 -12.80 5.43
CA PHE A 13 -4.83 -14.16 5.96
C PHE A 13 -5.99 -14.34 6.93
N CYS A 14 -6.85 -15.34 6.67
CA CYS A 14 -8.00 -15.63 7.52
C CYS A 14 -7.88 -17.03 8.09
N GLU A 15 -8.02 -17.16 9.39
CA GLU A 15 -8.04 -18.43 10.11
C GLU A 15 -9.20 -18.52 11.09
N SER A 16 -9.47 -19.71 11.58
CA SER A 16 -10.50 -19.94 12.58
C SER A 16 -9.92 -20.63 13.80
N SER A 17 -10.24 -20.07 14.97
CA SER A 17 -10.00 -20.68 16.28
C SER A 17 -11.30 -20.88 17.07
N VAL A 18 -12.43 -21.00 16.37
CA VAL A 18 -13.75 -21.25 16.97
C VAL A 18 -13.74 -22.57 17.73
N VAL A 19 -14.18 -22.54 18.98
CA VAL A 19 -14.28 -23.74 19.86
C VAL A 19 -15.73 -23.98 20.25
N GLY A 20 -16.03 -25.23 20.63
CA GLY A 20 -17.36 -25.57 21.17
C GLY A 20 -18.51 -25.53 20.18
N GLY A 21 -18.24 -25.38 18.87
CA GLY A 21 -19.29 -25.34 17.84
C GLY A 21 -20.14 -24.07 17.85
N ALA A 22 -19.64 -22.97 18.43
CA ALA A 22 -20.35 -21.69 18.46
C ALA A 22 -20.76 -21.19 17.06
N ILE A 23 -19.94 -21.50 16.06
CA ILE A 23 -20.28 -21.36 14.62
C ILE A 23 -20.11 -22.73 13.98
N PRO A 24 -21.13 -23.28 13.28
CA PRO A 24 -20.96 -24.49 12.50
C PRO A 24 -19.82 -24.35 11.48
N LYS A 25 -19.02 -25.39 11.34
CA LYS A 25 -17.80 -25.36 10.50
C LYS A 25 -18.10 -25.01 9.04
N GLU A 26 -19.26 -25.38 8.53
CA GLU A 26 -19.73 -25.09 7.18
C GLU A 26 -19.89 -23.59 6.88
N TYR A 27 -20.13 -22.75 7.90
CA TYR A 27 -20.32 -21.31 7.74
C TYR A 27 -19.03 -20.48 7.93
N ILE A 28 -17.97 -21.09 8.46
CA ILE A 28 -16.68 -20.38 8.66
C ILE A 28 -16.10 -19.85 7.33
N PRO A 29 -16.12 -20.60 6.22
CA PRO A 29 -15.67 -20.08 4.93
C PRO A 29 -16.44 -18.83 4.48
N ALA A 30 -17.75 -18.79 4.70
CA ALA A 30 -18.59 -17.64 4.35
C ALA A 30 -18.19 -16.37 5.11
N VAL A 31 -17.82 -16.49 6.40
CA VAL A 31 -17.28 -15.39 7.19
C VAL A 31 -15.98 -14.87 6.55
N GLY A 32 -15.06 -15.76 6.17
CA GLY A 32 -13.80 -15.42 5.52
C GLY A 32 -14.02 -14.69 4.19
N GLU A 33 -14.94 -15.16 3.36
CA GLU A 33 -15.30 -14.51 2.10
C GLU A 33 -15.88 -13.11 2.31
N GLY A 34 -16.73 -12.92 3.35
CA GLY A 34 -17.26 -11.62 3.71
C GLY A 34 -16.18 -10.62 4.15
N ILE A 35 -15.20 -11.10 4.92
CA ILE A 35 -14.03 -10.31 5.31
C ILE A 35 -13.20 -9.96 4.06
N GLU A 36 -12.92 -10.93 3.19
CA GLU A 36 -12.17 -10.70 1.96
C GLU A 36 -12.83 -9.65 1.07
N GLU A 37 -14.14 -9.73 0.89
CA GLU A 37 -14.88 -8.73 0.12
C GLU A 37 -14.76 -7.33 0.75
N ALA A 38 -14.85 -7.24 2.07
CA ALA A 38 -14.71 -5.96 2.78
C ALA A 38 -13.30 -5.36 2.66
N THR A 39 -12.25 -6.18 2.44
CA THR A 39 -10.89 -5.66 2.22
C THR A 39 -10.71 -4.99 0.86
N LYS A 40 -11.59 -5.24 -0.11
CA LYS A 40 -11.46 -4.68 -1.47
C LYS A 40 -11.72 -3.18 -1.51
N ALA A 41 -12.49 -2.65 -0.57
CA ALA A 41 -12.80 -1.23 -0.45
C ALA A 41 -12.71 -0.80 1.03
N GLY A 42 -11.56 -0.27 1.42
CA GLY A 42 -11.32 0.22 2.78
C GLY A 42 -12.16 1.45 3.14
N ILE A 43 -12.35 1.66 4.44
CA ILE A 43 -13.26 2.67 4.98
C ILE A 43 -12.79 4.12 4.85
N LEU A 44 -11.49 4.37 4.61
CA LEU A 44 -10.95 5.74 4.52
C LEU A 44 -11.26 6.39 3.17
N ALA A 45 -10.81 5.77 2.09
CA ALA A 45 -10.92 6.35 0.74
C ALA A 45 -11.25 5.28 -0.32
N GLY A 46 -11.75 4.11 0.09
CA GLY A 46 -12.10 3.03 -0.82
C GLY A 46 -10.91 2.27 -1.40
N PHE A 47 -9.69 2.57 -1.01
CA PHE A 47 -8.52 1.80 -1.43
C PHE A 47 -8.52 0.40 -0.80
N PRO A 48 -7.98 -0.62 -1.50
CA PRO A 48 -7.88 -1.96 -0.93
C PRO A 48 -7.09 -1.98 0.36
N VAL A 49 -7.57 -2.75 1.33
CA VAL A 49 -6.86 -3.01 2.59
C VAL A 49 -5.83 -4.10 2.34
N VAL A 50 -4.62 -3.96 2.87
CA VAL A 50 -3.52 -4.90 2.70
C VAL A 50 -2.85 -5.25 4.03
N GLY A 51 -2.24 -6.44 4.10
CA GLY A 51 -1.46 -6.86 5.26
C GLY A 51 -2.28 -7.16 6.50
N VAL A 52 -3.50 -7.68 6.35
CA VAL A 52 -4.41 -8.00 7.44
C VAL A 52 -4.37 -9.49 7.76
N HIS A 53 -4.33 -9.81 9.04
CA HIS A 53 -4.59 -11.13 9.60
C HIS A 53 -5.89 -11.09 10.40
N ALA A 54 -6.86 -11.91 10.02
CA ALA A 54 -8.14 -12.02 10.67
C ALA A 54 -8.30 -13.41 11.30
N THR A 55 -8.69 -13.45 12.56
CA THR A 55 -8.98 -14.70 13.26
C THR A 55 -10.44 -14.69 13.70
N VAL A 56 -11.22 -15.64 13.19
CA VAL A 56 -12.59 -15.88 13.66
C VAL A 56 -12.50 -16.76 14.91
N TYR A 57 -12.84 -16.23 16.07
CA TYR A 57 -12.67 -16.95 17.33
C TYR A 57 -14.00 -17.23 18.06
N ASP A 58 -15.06 -16.48 17.76
CA ASP A 58 -16.38 -16.65 18.40
C ASP A 58 -17.49 -16.15 17.49
N GLY A 59 -18.74 -16.55 17.80
CA GLY A 59 -19.94 -16.12 17.12
C GLY A 59 -21.17 -16.78 17.71
N SER A 60 -22.34 -16.47 17.16
CA SER A 60 -23.59 -17.09 17.53
C SER A 60 -24.28 -17.71 16.30
N TYR A 61 -24.97 -18.79 16.53
CA TYR A 61 -25.73 -19.54 15.51
C TYR A 61 -27.16 -19.75 15.99
N HIS A 62 -28.11 -19.53 15.09
CA HIS A 62 -29.52 -19.81 15.32
C HIS A 62 -30.11 -20.50 14.07
N GLU A 63 -30.74 -21.66 14.23
CA GLU A 63 -31.23 -22.48 13.11
C GLU A 63 -32.15 -21.71 12.14
N VAL A 64 -32.92 -20.75 12.65
CA VAL A 64 -33.91 -20.01 11.82
C VAL A 64 -33.29 -18.85 11.06
N ASP A 65 -32.29 -18.18 11.66
CA ASP A 65 -31.76 -16.89 11.17
C ASP A 65 -30.36 -17.03 10.55
N SER A 66 -29.76 -18.21 10.61
CA SER A 66 -28.41 -18.45 10.13
C SER A 66 -28.41 -19.05 8.72
N SER A 67 -27.54 -18.52 7.88
CA SER A 67 -27.28 -18.98 6.52
C SER A 67 -25.86 -18.60 6.11
N GLU A 68 -25.35 -19.17 5.01
CA GLU A 68 -24.07 -18.73 4.43
C GLU A 68 -24.07 -17.23 4.15
N MET A 69 -25.15 -16.69 3.58
CA MET A 69 -25.28 -15.27 3.28
C MET A 69 -25.25 -14.42 4.57
N ALA A 70 -25.93 -14.86 5.63
CA ALA A 70 -25.95 -14.16 6.90
C ALA A 70 -24.53 -14.09 7.52
N PHE A 71 -23.78 -15.19 7.48
CA PHE A 71 -22.40 -15.23 7.96
C PHE A 71 -21.43 -14.43 7.09
N HIS A 72 -21.62 -14.42 5.78
CA HIS A 72 -20.87 -13.57 4.85
C HIS A 72 -21.07 -12.09 5.19
N ILE A 73 -22.30 -11.64 5.35
CA ILE A 73 -22.65 -10.27 5.73
C ILE A 73 -22.09 -9.94 7.11
N ALA A 74 -22.22 -10.83 8.09
CA ALA A 74 -21.70 -10.63 9.43
C ALA A 74 -20.18 -10.48 9.42
N GLY A 75 -19.44 -11.28 8.66
CA GLY A 75 -18.01 -11.18 8.48
C GLY A 75 -17.60 -9.82 7.90
N SER A 76 -18.29 -9.37 6.85
CA SER A 76 -18.06 -8.07 6.23
C SER A 76 -18.30 -6.91 7.20
N MET A 77 -19.42 -6.94 7.92
CA MET A 77 -19.78 -5.89 8.89
C MET A 77 -18.79 -5.83 10.06
N CYS A 78 -18.46 -7.00 10.63
CA CYS A 78 -17.51 -7.11 11.74
C CYS A 78 -16.13 -6.55 11.34
N PHE A 79 -15.65 -6.90 10.15
CA PHE A 79 -14.37 -6.38 9.65
C PHE A 79 -14.39 -4.86 9.49
N LYS A 80 -15.44 -4.29 8.92
CA LYS A 80 -15.57 -2.83 8.76
C LYS A 80 -15.60 -2.11 10.10
N GLU A 81 -16.30 -2.67 11.09
CA GLU A 81 -16.33 -2.10 12.45
C GLU A 81 -14.95 -2.19 13.13
N ALA A 82 -14.28 -3.33 13.01
CA ALA A 82 -12.93 -3.51 13.53
C ALA A 82 -11.94 -2.53 12.90
N MET A 83 -12.01 -2.34 11.58
CA MET A 83 -11.21 -1.35 10.85
C MET A 83 -11.43 0.07 11.38
N ALA A 84 -12.67 0.47 11.62
CA ALA A 84 -12.99 1.80 12.14
C ALA A 84 -12.35 2.04 13.52
N LYS A 85 -12.29 1.00 14.38
CA LYS A 85 -11.68 1.05 15.71
C LYS A 85 -10.16 0.96 15.70
N ALA A 86 -9.58 0.38 14.63
CA ALA A 86 -8.15 0.13 14.51
C ALA A 86 -7.32 1.33 14.05
N ALA A 87 -7.92 2.50 13.84
CA ALA A 87 -7.28 3.70 13.33
C ALA A 87 -6.48 3.44 12.02
N PRO A 88 -7.17 3.06 10.92
CA PRO A 88 -6.53 2.72 9.66
C PRO A 88 -5.75 3.92 9.09
N VAL A 89 -4.66 3.63 8.38
CA VAL A 89 -3.83 4.64 7.73
C VAL A 89 -3.76 4.36 6.23
N LEU A 90 -3.63 5.41 5.42
CA LEU A 90 -3.32 5.26 4.01
C LEU A 90 -1.84 4.92 3.84
N LEU A 91 -1.56 3.99 2.94
CA LEU A 91 -0.22 3.63 2.52
C LEU A 91 0.04 4.17 1.12
N GLU A 92 1.27 4.57 0.87
CA GLU A 92 1.75 4.94 -0.46
C GLU A 92 2.95 4.06 -0.88
N PRO A 93 3.05 3.70 -2.16
CA PRO A 93 4.21 2.97 -2.65
C PRO A 93 5.43 3.89 -2.69
N ILE A 94 6.53 3.41 -2.14
CA ILE A 94 7.85 4.04 -2.19
C ILE A 94 8.68 3.32 -3.25
N MET A 95 9.24 4.11 -4.15
CA MET A 95 10.07 3.61 -5.24
C MET A 95 11.55 3.81 -4.91
N LYS A 96 12.35 2.77 -5.15
CA LYS A 96 13.79 2.91 -5.22
C LYS A 96 14.14 3.48 -6.60
N VAL A 97 14.78 4.64 -6.60
CA VAL A 97 15.13 5.39 -7.80
C VAL A 97 16.64 5.52 -7.89
N GLU A 98 17.18 5.22 -9.04
CA GLU A 98 18.60 5.41 -9.36
C GLU A 98 18.68 6.40 -10.53
N VAL A 99 19.37 7.50 -10.34
CA VAL A 99 19.51 8.53 -11.36
C VAL A 99 20.97 8.66 -11.75
N THR A 100 21.26 8.47 -13.02
CA THR A 100 22.62 8.66 -13.58
C THR A 100 22.68 9.96 -14.34
N MET A 101 23.73 10.76 -14.08
CA MET A 101 23.94 12.05 -14.76
C MET A 101 25.40 12.44 -14.76
N PRO A 102 25.83 13.37 -15.63
CA PRO A 102 27.10 14.06 -15.49
C PRO A 102 27.16 14.84 -14.16
N GLU A 103 28.32 14.91 -13.54
CA GLU A 103 28.51 15.51 -12.22
C GLU A 103 27.99 16.96 -12.12
N GLU A 104 28.11 17.73 -13.20
CA GLU A 104 27.63 19.13 -13.27
C GLU A 104 26.13 19.31 -12.98
N TYR A 105 25.30 18.25 -13.22
CA TYR A 105 23.85 18.28 -12.97
C TYR A 105 23.42 17.66 -11.63
N MET A 106 24.35 17.13 -10.85
CA MET A 106 24.06 16.42 -9.61
C MET A 106 23.28 17.29 -8.61
N GLY A 107 23.65 18.55 -8.46
CA GLY A 107 22.96 19.47 -7.54
C GLY A 107 21.49 19.68 -7.92
N ASP A 108 21.19 19.86 -9.21
CA ASP A 108 19.85 20.06 -9.72
C ASP A 108 18.99 18.78 -9.55
N VAL A 109 19.59 17.61 -9.78
CA VAL A 109 18.93 16.32 -9.60
C VAL A 109 18.60 16.07 -8.12
N ILE A 110 19.54 16.33 -7.20
CA ILE A 110 19.31 16.19 -5.76
C ILE A 110 18.23 17.15 -5.30
N GLY A 111 18.26 18.41 -5.75
CA GLY A 111 17.24 19.40 -5.42
C GLY A 111 15.85 18.97 -5.90
N ASP A 112 15.76 18.43 -7.10
CA ASP A 112 14.49 17.93 -7.65
C ASP A 112 13.96 16.72 -6.87
N VAL A 113 14.81 15.73 -6.58
CA VAL A 113 14.44 14.56 -5.77
C VAL A 113 13.93 14.98 -4.38
N ASN A 114 14.63 15.93 -3.73
CA ASN A 114 14.17 16.44 -2.43
C ASN A 114 12.82 17.16 -2.54
N SER A 115 12.58 17.92 -3.60
CA SER A 115 11.27 18.58 -3.83
C SER A 115 10.13 17.61 -4.02
N ARG A 116 10.42 16.37 -4.43
CA ARG A 116 9.49 15.25 -4.61
C ARG A 116 9.33 14.39 -3.37
N ARG A 117 9.61 14.89 -2.19
CA ARG A 117 9.62 14.14 -0.93
C ARG A 117 10.58 12.93 -0.96
N GLY A 118 11.56 12.98 -1.84
CA GLY A 118 12.57 11.94 -1.95
C GLY A 118 13.57 11.99 -0.81
N ARG A 119 14.12 10.84 -0.48
CA ARG A 119 15.23 10.70 0.49
C ARG A 119 16.44 10.15 -0.25
N ILE A 120 17.51 10.95 -0.29
CA ILE A 120 18.78 10.50 -0.85
C ILE A 120 19.39 9.47 0.11
N GLU A 121 19.75 8.32 -0.40
CA GLU A 121 20.40 7.25 0.36
C GLU A 121 21.91 7.25 0.18
N GLY A 122 22.38 7.54 -1.02
CA GLY A 122 23.79 7.55 -1.34
C GLY A 122 24.07 8.03 -2.75
N MET A 123 25.35 8.14 -3.06
CA MET A 123 25.86 8.53 -4.37
C MET A 123 27.11 7.71 -4.69
N ASP A 124 27.22 7.27 -5.93
CA ASP A 124 28.38 6.54 -6.43
C ASP A 124 28.99 7.24 -7.66
N ASP A 125 30.27 7.02 -7.86
CA ASP A 125 30.97 7.43 -9.07
C ASP A 125 30.73 6.42 -10.20
N LEU A 126 30.35 6.94 -11.33
CA LEU A 126 30.25 6.18 -12.58
C LEU A 126 31.23 6.79 -13.58
N GLY A 127 32.10 6.01 -14.21
CA GLY A 127 33.15 6.52 -15.08
C GLY A 127 32.67 7.63 -16.05
N GLY A 128 32.87 8.89 -15.65
CA GLY A 128 32.41 10.10 -16.36
C GLY A 128 31.10 10.70 -15.86
N GLY A 129 30.55 10.26 -14.74
CA GLY A 129 29.31 10.78 -14.15
C GLY A 129 29.09 10.32 -12.73
N LYS A 130 27.89 10.54 -12.22
CA LYS A 130 27.43 10.16 -10.89
C LYS A 130 26.15 9.33 -10.97
N ILE A 131 25.97 8.49 -9.97
CA ILE A 131 24.69 7.83 -9.67
C ILE A 131 24.17 8.33 -8.36
N VAL A 132 22.92 8.78 -8.31
CA VAL A 132 22.20 9.14 -7.09
C VAL A 132 21.18 8.04 -6.78
N HIS A 133 21.26 7.48 -5.59
CA HIS A 133 20.30 6.50 -5.07
C HIS A 133 19.33 7.21 -4.13
N ALA A 134 18.04 7.02 -4.35
CA ALA A 134 17.00 7.66 -3.56
C ALA A 134 15.76 6.79 -3.40
N TYR A 135 14.97 7.08 -2.38
CA TYR A 135 13.61 6.59 -2.22
C TYR A 135 12.63 7.73 -2.44
N VAL A 136 11.69 7.55 -3.36
CA VAL A 136 10.72 8.59 -3.72
C VAL A 136 9.33 7.99 -3.78
N PRO A 137 8.31 8.64 -3.19
CA PRO A 137 6.92 8.18 -3.34
C PRO A 137 6.51 8.16 -4.82
N LEU A 138 5.84 7.10 -5.24
CA LEU A 138 5.40 6.95 -6.63
C LEU A 138 4.55 8.13 -7.10
N ALA A 139 3.68 8.67 -6.22
CA ALA A 139 2.83 9.81 -6.54
C ALA A 139 3.61 11.06 -6.97
N GLU A 140 4.86 11.20 -6.53
CA GLU A 140 5.74 12.34 -6.87
C GLU A 140 6.60 12.09 -8.13
N MET A 141 6.55 10.88 -8.70
CA MET A 141 7.35 10.50 -9.85
C MET A 141 6.69 10.82 -11.20
N PHE A 142 5.42 11.24 -11.20
CA PHE A 142 4.75 11.64 -12.43
C PHE A 142 5.46 12.85 -13.06
N GLY A 143 5.74 12.76 -14.36
CA GLY A 143 6.45 13.81 -15.09
C GLY A 143 7.97 13.85 -14.87
N TYR A 144 8.53 12.96 -14.03
CA TYR A 144 9.95 12.98 -13.69
C TYR A 144 10.86 12.84 -14.91
N SER A 145 10.50 12.00 -15.87
CA SER A 145 11.27 11.82 -17.12
C SER A 145 11.49 13.14 -17.87
N THR A 146 10.44 13.96 -17.97
CA THR A 146 10.49 15.25 -18.63
C THR A 146 11.35 16.25 -17.86
N ASP A 147 11.16 16.30 -16.54
CA ASP A 147 11.91 17.21 -15.67
C ASP A 147 13.39 16.86 -15.62
N LEU A 148 13.72 15.57 -15.56
CA LEU A 148 15.11 15.10 -15.62
C LEU A 148 15.79 15.49 -16.93
N ARG A 149 15.12 15.29 -18.07
CA ARG A 149 15.65 15.69 -19.38
C ARG A 149 15.89 17.19 -19.44
N SER A 150 14.96 17.99 -18.96
CA SER A 150 15.09 19.44 -18.94
C SER A 150 16.28 19.90 -18.09
N LYS A 151 16.42 19.33 -16.88
CA LYS A 151 17.47 19.69 -15.93
C LYS A 151 18.87 19.21 -16.34
N THR A 152 18.96 18.13 -17.12
CA THR A 152 20.22 17.51 -17.52
C THR A 152 20.53 17.66 -19.01
N GLN A 153 19.80 18.50 -19.74
CA GLN A 153 19.92 18.67 -21.18
C GLN A 153 19.89 17.34 -21.95
N GLY A 154 19.02 16.43 -21.50
CA GLY A 154 18.85 15.10 -22.09
C GLY A 154 19.92 14.08 -21.73
N ARG A 155 20.88 14.41 -20.86
CA ARG A 155 22.01 13.54 -20.51
C ARG A 155 21.77 12.66 -19.29
N GLY A 156 20.71 12.91 -18.52
CA GLY A 156 20.32 12.10 -17.38
C GLY A 156 19.42 10.93 -17.75
N ASN A 157 19.62 9.81 -17.07
CA ASN A 157 18.75 8.63 -17.14
C ASN A 157 18.36 8.21 -15.73
N TYR A 158 17.22 7.52 -15.60
CA TYR A 158 16.81 6.94 -14.32
C TYR A 158 16.18 5.57 -14.49
N SER A 159 16.26 4.79 -13.42
CA SER A 159 15.48 3.58 -13.23
C SER A 159 14.68 3.68 -11.95
N MET A 160 13.55 3.01 -11.89
CA MET A 160 12.62 3.06 -10.78
C MET A 160 12.02 1.68 -10.54
N PHE A 161 12.09 1.21 -9.29
CA PHE A 161 11.55 -0.08 -8.86
C PHE A 161 10.73 0.10 -7.59
N PHE A 162 9.64 -0.65 -7.47
CA PHE A 162 8.89 -0.70 -6.23
C PHE A 162 9.76 -1.27 -5.11
N ASP A 163 9.79 -0.59 -3.97
CA ASP A 163 10.52 -1.06 -2.79
C ASP A 163 9.56 -1.53 -1.69
N ARG A 164 8.71 -0.65 -1.19
CA ARG A 164 7.80 -0.92 -0.06
C ARG A 164 6.63 0.04 -0.03
N TYR A 165 5.68 -0.26 0.87
CA TYR A 165 4.66 0.70 1.29
C TYR A 165 5.08 1.41 2.57
N GLU A 166 4.76 2.71 2.68
CA GLU A 166 4.90 3.50 3.89
C GLU A 166 3.62 4.29 4.17
N PRO A 167 3.32 4.60 5.46
CA PRO A 167 2.22 5.49 5.79
C PRO A 167 2.36 6.86 5.11
N VAL A 168 1.28 7.33 4.53
CA VAL A 168 1.20 8.65 3.91
C VAL A 168 1.30 9.74 4.99
N PRO A 169 2.10 10.79 4.82
CA PRO A 169 2.10 11.94 5.74
C PRO A 169 0.70 12.55 5.88
N LYS A 170 0.37 13.02 7.09
CA LYS A 170 -0.98 13.51 7.41
C LYS A 170 -1.49 14.58 6.43
N ASN A 171 -0.66 15.54 6.08
CA ASN A 171 -1.02 16.61 5.14
C ASN A 171 -1.35 16.09 3.72
N VAL A 172 -0.71 14.99 3.30
CA VAL A 172 -0.98 14.32 2.01
C VAL A 172 -2.23 13.47 2.14
N GLN A 173 -2.39 12.74 3.25
CA GLN A 173 -3.60 11.97 3.55
C GLN A 173 -4.85 12.85 3.51
N ASP A 174 -4.82 14.01 4.17
CA ASP A 174 -5.95 14.93 4.20
C ASP A 174 -6.36 15.39 2.80
N LYS A 175 -5.39 15.64 1.91
CA LYS A 175 -5.65 15.97 0.50
C LYS A 175 -6.28 14.81 -0.27
N VAL A 176 -5.79 13.60 -0.06
CA VAL A 176 -6.34 12.40 -0.71
C VAL A 176 -7.78 12.17 -0.26
N LEU A 177 -8.04 12.23 1.04
CA LEU A 177 -9.39 12.07 1.60
C LEU A 177 -10.36 13.13 1.08
N ALA A 178 -9.95 14.39 1.02
CA ALA A 178 -10.77 15.48 0.49
C ALA A 178 -11.15 15.29 -0.99
N ASN A 179 -10.26 14.69 -1.77
CA ASN A 179 -10.52 14.40 -3.20
C ASN A 179 -11.44 13.19 -3.41
N HIS A 180 -11.47 12.24 -2.47
CA HIS A 180 -12.32 11.04 -2.54
C HIS A 180 -13.69 11.22 -1.88
N ALA A 181 -13.90 12.31 -1.13
CA ALA A 181 -15.19 12.66 -0.53
C ALA A 181 -16.17 13.34 -1.51
N LYS A 182 -15.74 13.56 -2.75
CA LYS A 182 -16.56 14.10 -3.85
C LYS A 182 -17.01 12.98 -4.77
#